data_961037c0fe11dd095cd747d2f6b2f459
#
_entry.id   961037c0fe11dd095cd747d2f6b2f459
#
_cell.length_a   1.000
_cell.length_b   1.000
_cell.length_c   1.000
_cell.angle_alpha   90.00
_cell.angle_beta   90.00
_cell.angle_gamma   90.00
#
_symmetry.space_group_name_H-M   'P 1'
#
loop_
_entity.id
_entity.type
_entity.pdbx_description
1 polymer ?
#
loop_
_entity_poly.entity_id
_entity_poly.type
_entity_poly.pdbx_seq_one_letter_code
_entity_poly.pdbx_strand_id
1 'polypeptide(L)'
;MGIEIERKFLLHDDAWRSGVMRTLHLRQGYLIDVAALASGLARASVRVRRQDDQAWLNIKAARTGIARDEYDYAIPLADAERMLDALCNGVIEKRRHVVPVEGVHFEIDEFLGSNAGLIVAELELSAEDAPFPRPSWLGREVSDRLRYFNVNLIAHPYCTWSAAERAGDEAC
;
A
#
# COMPACT_ATOMS: atom_id res chain seq x y z
N MET A 1 13.06 11.76 7.64
CA MET A 1 12.94 12.26 6.26
C MET A 1 13.71 11.31 5.36
N GLY A 2 13.05 10.61 4.50
CA GLY A 2 13.66 9.64 3.59
C GLY A 2 13.01 9.73 2.21
N ILE A 3 13.71 9.23 1.19
CA ILE A 3 13.12 8.92 -0.11
C ILE A 3 12.65 7.48 0.01
N GLU A 4 11.34 7.25 -0.13
CA GLU A 4 10.75 5.92 -0.25
C GLU A 4 10.88 5.47 -1.70
N ILE A 5 11.42 4.26 -1.91
CA ILE A 5 11.50 3.60 -3.22
C ILE A 5 10.80 2.26 -3.06
N GLU A 6 9.57 2.15 -3.56
CA GLU A 6 8.71 0.99 -3.36
C GLU A 6 8.32 0.37 -4.70
N ARG A 7 8.44 -0.94 -4.81
CA ARG A 7 7.93 -1.74 -5.93
C ARG A 7 6.76 -2.61 -5.49
N LYS A 8 5.80 -2.79 -6.38
CA LYS A 8 4.58 -3.58 -6.15
C LYS A 8 4.47 -4.71 -7.16
N PHE A 9 4.02 -5.88 -6.67
CA PHE A 9 3.88 -7.09 -7.49
C PHE A 9 2.58 -7.81 -7.18
N LEU A 10 1.96 -8.40 -8.19
CA LEU A 10 0.97 -9.45 -7.99
C LEU A 10 1.68 -10.75 -7.61
N LEU A 11 0.92 -11.72 -7.13
CA LEU A 11 1.47 -13.02 -6.73
C LEU A 11 1.00 -14.12 -7.69
N HIS A 12 1.86 -15.11 -7.95
CA HIS A 12 1.52 -16.27 -8.75
C HIS A 12 0.75 -17.32 -7.97
N ASP A 13 1.13 -17.51 -6.70
CA ASP A 13 0.58 -18.55 -5.83
C ASP A 13 0.73 -18.17 -4.35
N ASP A 14 0.34 -19.07 -3.48
CA ASP A 14 0.35 -18.89 -2.02
C ASP A 14 1.61 -19.45 -1.33
N ALA A 15 2.66 -19.84 -2.04
CA ALA A 15 3.87 -20.43 -1.46
C ALA A 15 4.58 -19.49 -0.47
N TRP A 16 4.42 -18.17 -0.63
CA TRP A 16 4.92 -17.16 0.30
C TRP A 16 4.43 -17.33 1.74
N ARG A 17 3.24 -17.95 1.94
CA ARG A 17 2.63 -18.13 3.27
C ARG A 17 3.50 -18.96 4.22
N SER A 18 4.28 -19.90 3.69
CA SER A 18 5.20 -20.71 4.49
C SER A 18 6.40 -19.95 5.03
N GLY A 19 6.73 -18.79 4.41
CA GLY A 19 7.83 -17.92 4.83
C GLY A 19 7.42 -16.75 5.71
N VAL A 20 6.15 -16.65 6.12
CA VAL A 20 5.67 -15.52 6.93
C VAL A 20 6.35 -15.51 8.29
N MET A 21 7.11 -14.45 8.57
CA MET A 21 7.77 -14.22 9.86
C MET A 21 6.82 -13.58 10.88
N ARG A 22 6.00 -12.62 10.43
CA ARG A 22 4.99 -11.94 11.26
C ARG A 22 3.85 -11.42 10.42
N THR A 23 2.70 -11.24 11.05
CA THR A 23 1.51 -10.63 10.46
C THR A 23 1.11 -9.41 11.30
N LEU A 24 0.82 -8.30 10.64
CA LEU A 24 0.40 -7.04 11.23
C LEU A 24 -1.02 -6.71 10.74
N HIS A 25 -1.85 -6.15 11.59
CA HIS A 25 -3.17 -5.65 11.19
C HIS A 25 -3.09 -4.15 10.97
N LEU A 26 -3.43 -3.69 9.78
CA LEU A 26 -3.36 -2.30 9.38
C LEU A 26 -4.75 -1.77 9.04
N ARG A 27 -5.09 -0.59 9.60
CA ARG A 27 -6.18 0.27 9.16
C ARG A 27 -5.59 1.60 8.74
N GLN A 28 -5.96 2.10 7.57
CA GLN A 28 -5.45 3.37 7.07
C GLN A 28 -6.51 4.14 6.28
N GLY A 29 -6.49 5.45 6.41
CA GLY A 29 -7.37 6.36 5.68
C GLY A 29 -6.61 7.61 5.25
N TYR A 30 -7.23 8.40 4.37
CA TYR A 30 -6.62 9.60 3.82
C TYR A 30 -7.45 10.82 4.19
N LEU A 31 -6.78 11.87 4.71
CA LEU A 31 -7.39 13.15 5.07
C LEU A 31 -7.57 14.07 3.85
N ILE A 32 -6.89 13.75 2.75
CA ILE A 32 -6.97 14.49 1.49
C ILE A 32 -7.57 13.57 0.43
N ASP A 33 -8.61 14.05 -0.25
CA ASP A 33 -9.30 13.33 -1.29
C ASP A 33 -8.38 13.08 -2.51
N VAL A 34 -8.53 11.91 -3.14
CA VAL A 34 -7.79 11.55 -4.35
C VAL A 34 -8.04 12.53 -5.49
N ALA A 35 -9.25 13.09 -5.59
CA ALA A 35 -9.58 14.08 -6.59
C ALA A 35 -8.77 15.38 -6.42
N ALA A 36 -8.48 15.80 -5.19
CA ALA A 36 -7.64 16.95 -4.90
C ALA A 36 -6.18 16.71 -5.32
N LEU A 37 -5.69 15.48 -5.17
CA LEU A 37 -4.37 15.07 -5.66
C LEU A 37 -4.33 15.05 -7.19
N ALA A 38 -5.32 14.43 -7.82
CA ALA A 38 -5.40 14.30 -9.29
C ALA A 38 -5.53 15.66 -9.99
N SER A 39 -6.25 16.61 -9.41
CA SER A 39 -6.44 17.98 -9.93
C SER A 39 -5.25 18.91 -9.65
N GLY A 40 -4.26 18.47 -8.87
CA GLY A 40 -3.11 19.29 -8.45
C GLY A 40 -3.42 20.34 -7.37
N LEU A 41 -4.63 20.33 -6.80
CA LEU A 41 -4.99 21.18 -5.66
C LEU A 41 -4.22 20.79 -4.39
N ALA A 42 -3.93 19.51 -4.24
CA ALA A 42 -3.06 19.01 -3.17
C ALA A 42 -1.71 18.53 -3.74
N ARG A 43 -0.63 18.89 -3.06
CA ARG A 43 0.75 18.52 -3.43
C ARG A 43 1.30 17.32 -2.65
N ALA A 44 0.53 16.80 -1.71
CA ALA A 44 0.89 15.65 -0.89
C ALA A 44 -0.37 14.89 -0.48
N SER A 45 -0.27 13.58 -0.36
CA SER A 45 -1.26 12.78 0.37
C SER A 45 -0.96 12.83 1.86
N VAL A 46 -2.02 12.89 2.68
CA VAL A 46 -1.91 12.81 4.14
C VAL A 46 -2.70 11.60 4.59
N ARG A 47 -2.00 10.61 5.12
CA ARG A 47 -2.53 9.31 5.54
C ARG A 47 -2.45 9.15 7.04
N VAL A 48 -3.54 8.74 7.66
CA VAL A 48 -3.55 8.19 9.01
C VAL A 48 -3.41 6.68 8.90
N ARG A 49 -2.48 6.08 9.65
CA ARG A 49 -2.28 4.64 9.71
C ARG A 49 -2.25 4.17 11.15
N ARG A 50 -3.11 3.21 11.48
CA ARG A 50 -3.00 2.38 12.66
C ARG A 50 -2.39 1.03 12.27
N GLN A 51 -1.46 0.55 13.06
CA GLN A 51 -0.88 -0.78 12.97
C GLN A 51 -0.85 -1.38 14.36
N ASP A 52 -1.67 -2.38 14.59
CA ASP A 52 -1.89 -2.98 15.90
C ASP A 52 -2.23 -1.90 16.98
N ASP A 53 -1.35 -1.65 17.93
CA ASP A 53 -1.48 -0.67 19.02
C ASP A 53 -0.72 0.65 18.78
N GLN A 54 -0.15 0.83 17.60
CA GLN A 54 0.61 2.02 17.23
C GLN A 54 -0.06 2.77 16.08
N ALA A 55 0.21 4.09 15.97
CA ALA A 55 -0.36 4.90 14.91
C ALA A 55 0.58 6.00 14.42
N TRP A 56 0.42 6.35 13.14
CA TRP A 56 1.23 7.35 12.45
C TRP A 56 0.40 8.23 11.53
N LEU A 57 0.89 9.46 11.36
CA LEU A 57 0.51 10.37 10.30
C LEU A 57 1.61 10.36 9.25
N ASN A 58 1.31 9.88 8.04
CA ASN A 58 2.25 9.86 6.92
C ASN A 58 1.89 10.96 5.92
N ILE A 59 2.90 11.71 5.49
CA ILE A 59 2.76 12.72 4.44
C ILE A 59 3.68 12.30 3.30
N LYS A 60 3.11 12.05 2.11
CA LYS A 60 3.85 11.63 0.91
C LYS A 60 3.67 12.65 -0.20
N ALA A 61 4.76 13.10 -0.82
CA ALA A 61 4.69 14.01 -1.95
C ALA A 61 3.90 13.40 -3.12
N ALA A 62 3.03 14.20 -3.74
CA ALA A 62 2.26 13.81 -4.93
C ALA A 62 3.18 13.87 -6.16
N ARG A 63 4.00 12.85 -6.35
CA ARG A 63 4.91 12.67 -7.50
C ARG A 63 4.60 11.36 -8.20
N THR A 64 4.80 11.34 -9.53
CA THR A 64 4.82 10.11 -10.32
C THR A 64 6.18 9.42 -10.18
N GLY A 65 6.20 8.09 -10.22
CA GLY A 65 7.40 7.28 -10.08
C GLY A 65 7.46 6.49 -8.78
N ILE A 66 8.52 5.69 -8.62
CA ILE A 66 8.71 4.80 -7.47
C ILE A 66 9.41 5.50 -6.29
N ALA A 67 10.03 6.67 -6.51
CA ALA A 67 10.75 7.46 -5.50
C ALA A 67 10.00 8.74 -5.13
N ARG A 68 9.76 8.98 -3.85
CA ARG A 68 9.05 10.18 -3.35
C ARG A 68 9.45 10.53 -1.93
N ASP A 69 9.36 11.81 -1.59
CA ASP A 69 9.58 12.29 -0.22
C ASP A 69 8.47 11.76 0.69
N GLU A 70 8.86 11.21 1.85
CA GLU A 70 7.97 10.74 2.89
C GLU A 70 8.34 11.33 4.25
N TYR A 71 7.31 11.72 4.99
CA TYR A 71 7.40 12.16 6.38
C TYR A 71 6.46 11.30 7.21
N ASP A 72 6.97 10.76 8.32
CA ASP A 72 6.24 9.84 9.18
C ASP A 72 6.31 10.32 10.63
N TYR A 73 5.15 10.56 11.24
CA TYR A 73 5.04 11.07 12.61
C TYR A 73 4.18 10.12 13.43
N ALA A 74 4.73 9.61 14.53
CA ALA A 74 3.95 8.87 15.51
C ALA A 74 2.90 9.79 16.14
N ILE A 75 1.67 9.30 16.26
CA ILE A 75 0.54 10.02 16.87
C ILE A 75 -0.14 9.13 17.91
N PRO A 76 -0.88 9.72 18.88
CA PRO A 76 -1.68 8.95 19.83
C PRO A 76 -2.71 8.05 19.13
N LEU A 77 -2.83 6.80 19.58
CA LEU A 77 -3.77 5.83 19.01
C LEU A 77 -5.22 6.35 19.01
N ALA A 78 -5.64 7.01 20.11
CA ALA A 78 -6.98 7.57 20.22
C ALA A 78 -7.26 8.68 19.18
N ASP A 79 -6.24 9.46 18.81
CA ASP A 79 -6.37 10.48 17.77
C ASP A 79 -6.48 9.85 16.40
N ALA A 80 -5.66 8.81 16.12
CA ALA A 80 -5.74 8.05 14.88
C ALA A 80 -7.13 7.43 14.67
N GLU A 81 -7.70 6.78 15.69
CA GLU A 81 -9.05 6.21 15.63
C GLU A 81 -10.10 7.27 15.27
N ARG A 82 -10.05 8.42 15.95
CA ARG A 82 -10.97 9.53 15.66
C ARG A 82 -10.81 10.08 14.23
N MET A 83 -9.57 10.20 13.75
CA MET A 83 -9.31 10.65 12.37
C MET A 83 -9.82 9.64 11.35
N LEU A 84 -9.58 8.34 11.57
CA LEU A 84 -10.06 7.28 10.68
C LEU A 84 -11.59 7.23 10.60
N ASP A 85 -12.28 7.43 11.73
CA ASP A 85 -13.73 7.31 11.80
C ASP A 85 -14.46 8.60 11.34
N ALA A 86 -13.88 9.79 11.55
CA ALA A 86 -14.57 11.05 11.37
C ALA A 86 -14.03 11.95 10.24
N LEU A 87 -12.77 11.78 9.82
CA LEU A 87 -12.11 12.71 8.90
C LEU A 87 -11.69 12.06 7.58
N CYS A 88 -11.68 10.73 7.49
CA CYS A 88 -11.30 10.01 6.28
C CYS A 88 -12.54 9.65 5.45
N ASN A 89 -12.49 9.89 4.13
CA ASN A 89 -13.58 9.54 3.20
C ASN A 89 -13.70 8.03 2.93
N GLY A 90 -12.79 7.23 3.46
CA GLY A 90 -12.78 5.77 3.39
C GLY A 90 -11.54 5.21 4.08
N VAL A 91 -11.64 3.95 4.48
CA VAL A 91 -10.60 3.24 5.21
C VAL A 91 -10.24 1.96 4.45
N ILE A 92 -8.94 1.74 4.28
CA ILE A 92 -8.37 0.47 3.84
C ILE A 92 -8.01 -0.34 5.07
N GLU A 93 -8.42 -1.59 5.07
CA GLU A 93 -8.06 -2.56 6.08
C GLU A 93 -7.34 -3.73 5.42
N LYS A 94 -6.21 -4.16 6.00
CA LYS A 94 -5.40 -5.24 5.45
C LYS A 94 -4.60 -5.96 6.52
N ARG A 95 -4.23 -7.20 6.24
CA ARG A 95 -3.19 -7.93 6.95
C ARG A 95 -1.90 -7.84 6.16
N ARG A 96 -0.86 -7.34 6.78
CA ARG A 96 0.47 -7.27 6.20
C ARG A 96 1.33 -8.42 6.73
N HIS A 97 1.75 -9.28 5.84
CA HIS A 97 2.62 -10.41 6.12
C HIS A 97 4.04 -10.07 5.72
N VAL A 98 4.96 -10.11 6.67
CA VAL A 98 6.38 -9.87 6.41
C VAL A 98 7.06 -11.19 6.08
N VAL A 99 7.62 -11.29 4.88
CA VAL A 99 8.27 -12.50 4.35
C VAL A 99 9.73 -12.19 4.03
N PRO A 100 10.69 -12.66 4.84
CA PRO A 100 12.11 -12.50 4.56
C PRO A 100 12.55 -13.41 3.41
N VAL A 101 13.28 -12.85 2.43
CA VAL A 101 13.86 -13.58 1.30
C VAL A 101 15.25 -13.01 1.03
N GLU A 102 16.31 -13.84 1.19
CA GLU A 102 17.69 -13.50 0.82
C GLU A 102 18.17 -12.12 1.32
N GLY A 103 17.78 -11.76 2.56
CA GLY A 103 18.24 -10.52 3.20
C GLY A 103 17.34 -9.29 2.97
N VAL A 104 16.29 -9.38 2.15
CA VAL A 104 15.25 -8.37 2.03
C VAL A 104 13.94 -8.84 2.66
N HIS A 105 13.02 -7.92 2.93
CA HIS A 105 11.69 -8.22 3.45
C HIS A 105 10.64 -7.81 2.44
N PHE A 106 9.89 -8.78 1.92
CA PHE A 106 8.66 -8.50 1.21
C PHE A 106 7.54 -8.26 2.20
N GLU A 107 6.76 -7.22 1.98
CA GLU A 107 5.53 -6.92 2.71
C GLU A 107 4.34 -7.34 1.84
N ILE A 108 3.66 -8.41 2.22
CA ILE A 108 2.54 -8.94 1.45
C ILE A 108 1.25 -8.50 2.10
N ASP A 109 0.53 -7.63 1.42
CA ASP A 109 -0.73 -7.04 1.85
C ASP A 109 -1.91 -7.87 1.36
N GLU A 110 -2.58 -8.56 2.25
CA GLU A 110 -3.85 -9.23 2.04
C GLU A 110 -4.98 -8.29 2.45
N PHE A 111 -5.67 -7.72 1.47
CA PHE A 111 -6.70 -6.71 1.70
C PHE A 111 -8.00 -7.32 2.23
N LEU A 112 -8.74 -6.54 3.02
CA LEU A 112 -10.00 -6.91 3.66
C LEU A 112 -11.16 -6.02 3.19
N GLY A 113 -12.38 -6.33 3.63
CA GLY A 113 -13.58 -5.54 3.32
C GLY A 113 -13.87 -5.47 1.82
N SER A 114 -14.08 -4.27 1.29
CA SER A 114 -14.38 -4.04 -0.14
C SER A 114 -13.22 -4.40 -1.07
N ASN A 115 -12.02 -4.55 -0.54
CA ASN A 115 -10.83 -4.95 -1.29
C ASN A 115 -10.43 -6.41 -1.04
N ALA A 116 -11.28 -7.20 -0.38
CA ALA A 116 -11.02 -8.62 -0.10
C ALA A 116 -10.80 -9.42 -1.40
N GLY A 117 -9.77 -10.27 -1.38
CA GLY A 117 -9.31 -11.05 -2.53
C GLY A 117 -8.16 -10.41 -3.30
N LEU A 118 -7.85 -9.12 -3.08
CA LEU A 118 -6.63 -8.52 -3.57
C LEU A 118 -5.47 -8.85 -2.65
N ILE A 119 -4.37 -9.32 -3.23
CA ILE A 119 -3.10 -9.55 -2.53
C ILE A 119 -1.98 -8.91 -3.35
N VAL A 120 -1.18 -8.06 -2.72
CA VAL A 120 -0.07 -7.33 -3.36
C VAL A 120 1.19 -7.50 -2.51
N ALA A 121 2.30 -7.85 -3.14
CA ALA A 121 3.61 -7.80 -2.49
C ALA A 121 4.24 -6.43 -2.74
N GLU A 122 4.71 -5.80 -1.67
CA GLU A 122 5.46 -4.55 -1.69
C GLU A 122 6.91 -4.85 -1.28
N LEU A 123 7.86 -4.18 -1.91
CA LEU A 123 9.27 -4.25 -1.59
C LEU A 123 9.87 -2.86 -1.60
N GLU A 124 10.39 -2.43 -0.45
CA GLU A 124 11.14 -1.19 -0.32
C GLU A 124 12.61 -1.42 -0.69
N LEU A 125 13.16 -0.55 -1.53
CA LEU A 125 14.52 -0.61 -2.03
C LEU A 125 15.36 0.59 -1.59
N SER A 126 16.66 0.40 -1.50
CA SER A 126 17.62 1.48 -1.20
C SER A 126 17.92 2.39 -2.40
N ALA A 127 17.68 1.90 -3.63
CA ALA A 127 17.83 2.64 -4.89
C ALA A 127 16.88 2.06 -5.94
N GLU A 128 16.53 2.86 -6.96
CA GLU A 128 15.58 2.44 -8.02
C GLU A 128 16.09 1.23 -8.83
N ASP A 129 17.40 1.10 -8.99
CA ASP A 129 18.10 0.05 -9.70
C ASP A 129 18.70 -1.03 -8.78
N ALA A 130 18.40 -0.97 -7.47
CA ALA A 130 18.90 -1.96 -6.52
C ALA A 130 18.42 -3.38 -6.92
N PRO A 131 19.33 -4.37 -7.00
CA PRO A 131 18.95 -5.74 -7.26
C PRO A 131 18.18 -6.32 -6.08
N PHE A 132 17.19 -7.18 -6.37
CA PHE A 132 16.43 -7.88 -5.34
C PHE A 132 16.09 -9.31 -5.79
N PRO A 133 15.89 -10.25 -4.88
CA PRO A 133 15.54 -11.63 -5.19
C PRO A 133 14.14 -11.71 -5.81
N ARG A 134 13.98 -12.65 -6.75
CA ARG A 134 12.68 -12.93 -7.39
C ARG A 134 12.23 -14.35 -7.05
N PRO A 135 11.60 -14.55 -5.88
CA PRO A 135 11.08 -15.86 -5.50
C PRO A 135 9.98 -16.31 -6.47
N SER A 136 9.77 -17.63 -6.59
CA SER A 136 8.85 -18.22 -7.58
C SER A 136 7.40 -17.74 -7.45
N TRP A 137 6.98 -17.36 -6.26
CA TRP A 137 5.64 -16.82 -6.00
C TRP A 137 5.46 -15.35 -6.41
N LEU A 138 6.55 -14.62 -6.72
CA LEU A 138 6.49 -13.22 -7.14
C LEU A 138 6.05 -13.15 -8.60
N GLY A 139 4.94 -12.44 -8.85
CA GLY A 139 4.31 -12.33 -10.15
C GLY A 139 4.67 -11.04 -10.90
N ARG A 140 3.69 -10.56 -11.67
CA ARG A 140 3.81 -9.35 -12.48
C ARG A 140 4.04 -8.10 -11.60
N GLU A 141 4.97 -7.26 -12.02
CA GLU A 141 5.14 -5.93 -11.44
C GLU A 141 4.00 -4.99 -11.85
N VAL A 142 3.47 -4.26 -10.87
CA VAL A 142 2.37 -3.30 -11.01
C VAL A 142 2.67 -1.96 -10.36
N SER A 143 3.95 -1.64 -10.19
CA SER A 143 4.42 -0.40 -9.54
C SER A 143 3.95 0.86 -10.27
N ASP A 144 3.76 0.82 -11.59
CA ASP A 144 3.29 1.89 -12.46
C ASP A 144 1.75 1.99 -12.57
N ARG A 145 1.02 1.04 -11.94
CA ARG A 145 -0.44 0.94 -12.04
C ARG A 145 -1.12 1.64 -10.88
N LEU A 146 -1.69 2.81 -11.13
CA LEU A 146 -2.34 3.66 -10.12
C LEU A 146 -3.43 2.94 -9.32
N ARG A 147 -4.16 2.00 -9.94
CA ARG A 147 -5.24 1.25 -9.28
C ARG A 147 -4.80 0.47 -8.05
N TYR A 148 -3.51 0.05 -7.97
CA TYR A 148 -2.96 -0.68 -6.82
C TYR A 148 -2.46 0.23 -5.70
N PHE A 149 -2.52 1.56 -5.87
CA PHE A 149 -2.22 2.48 -4.76
C PHE A 149 -3.38 2.51 -3.78
N ASN A 150 -3.07 2.44 -2.48
CA ASN A 150 -4.07 2.37 -1.44
C ASN A 150 -5.13 3.50 -1.51
N VAL A 151 -4.72 4.73 -1.87
CA VAL A 151 -5.65 5.86 -2.02
C VAL A 151 -6.68 5.62 -3.14
N ASN A 152 -6.28 4.96 -4.22
CA ASN A 152 -7.17 4.66 -5.34
C ASN A 152 -8.10 3.48 -5.05
N LEU A 153 -7.68 2.53 -4.20
CA LEU A 153 -8.53 1.42 -3.74
C LEU A 153 -9.70 1.89 -2.87
N ILE A 154 -9.67 3.10 -2.32
CA ILE A 154 -10.82 3.71 -1.64
C ILE A 154 -11.86 4.16 -2.67
N ALA A 155 -11.42 4.85 -3.74
CA ALA A 155 -12.30 5.38 -4.77
C ALA A 155 -12.83 4.28 -5.72
N HIS A 156 -12.01 3.27 -6.01
CA HIS A 156 -12.32 2.16 -6.92
C HIS A 156 -11.94 0.83 -6.27
N PRO A 157 -12.75 0.30 -5.34
CA PRO A 157 -12.41 -0.88 -4.56
C PRO A 157 -12.41 -2.17 -5.42
N TYR A 158 -11.58 -3.12 -5.03
CA TYR A 158 -11.34 -4.38 -5.77
C TYR A 158 -12.62 -5.18 -6.07
N CYS A 159 -13.63 -5.13 -5.21
CA CYS A 159 -14.92 -5.79 -5.45
C CYS A 159 -15.65 -5.29 -6.71
N THR A 160 -15.33 -4.08 -7.19
CA THR A 160 -15.92 -3.48 -8.38
C THR A 160 -15.09 -3.71 -9.66
N TRP A 161 -13.90 -4.31 -9.54
CA TRP A 161 -13.01 -4.51 -10.68
C TRP A 161 -13.55 -5.57 -11.65
N SER A 162 -13.41 -5.31 -12.94
CA SER A 162 -13.65 -6.28 -14.02
C SER A 162 -12.68 -7.47 -13.95
N ALA A 163 -12.94 -8.52 -14.70
CA ALA A 163 -12.04 -9.67 -14.80
C ALA A 163 -10.66 -9.27 -15.37
N ALA A 164 -10.62 -8.37 -16.37
CA ALA A 164 -9.38 -7.88 -16.97
C ALA A 164 -8.57 -7.04 -15.98
N GLU A 165 -9.23 -6.16 -15.21
CA GLU A 165 -8.58 -5.39 -14.13
C GLU A 165 -7.95 -6.29 -13.08
N ARG A 166 -8.67 -7.35 -12.66
CA ARG A 166 -8.16 -8.33 -11.67
C ARG A 166 -6.97 -9.12 -12.19
N ALA A 167 -6.95 -9.43 -13.50
CA ALA A 167 -5.82 -10.07 -14.15
C ALA A 167 -4.62 -9.12 -14.36
N GLY A 168 -4.79 -7.82 -14.10
CA GLY A 168 -3.77 -6.81 -14.34
C GLY A 168 -3.55 -6.47 -15.82
N ASP A 169 -4.49 -6.84 -16.70
CA ASP A 169 -4.31 -6.76 -18.15
C ASP A 169 -4.73 -5.40 -18.73
N GLU A 170 -5.59 -4.65 -18.04
CA GLU A 170 -6.00 -3.32 -18.49
C GLU A 170 -4.96 -2.26 -18.13
N ALA A 171 -4.66 -1.38 -19.07
CA ALA A 171 -3.93 -0.14 -18.79
C ALA A 171 -4.79 0.77 -17.90
N CYS A 172 -4.16 1.50 -16.99
CA CYS A 172 -4.83 2.52 -16.18
C CYS A 172 -5.32 3.66 -17.07
#